data_940fa6652f98da4209f742c6a0d7b39a
#
_entry.id   940fa6652f98da4209f742c6a0d7b39a
#
_cell.length_a   1.000
_cell.length_b   1.000
_cell.length_c   1.000
_cell.angle_alpha   90.00
_cell.angle_beta   90.00
_cell.angle_gamma   90.00
#
_symmetry.space_group_name_H-M   'P 1'
#
loop_
_entity.id
_entity.type
_entity.pdbx_description
1 polymer ?
#
loop_
_entity_poly.entity_id
_entity_poly.type
_entity_poly.pdbx_seq_one_letter_code
_entity_poly.pdbx_strand_id
1 'polypeptide(L)'
;MCVCFSLSSFAQLPYPIVDTKVSDHYSNTAIISAPSAGDPFYGQDATYAGNQPSYTNNGDGTITDNVTGLTWQRDMGDKISYADAVLYADTMTLGGHSDWRIPTIKELYSLAHFTGRCFGDQAVTLFIDTNYFEHPIGDVTIGERQIDAQTWSSTPCVDLIVIGDTAIYGYNFVDGRLKGYPKYDPLFGAANEMYFRMVRGNTSYGINQFSDNGDGTITDSATGLMWQQADDGNTYDWQDALDYAENLSLAGHSDWRLPNAKELQSIVDYSRSPNSTSSPAIAPLFSCTGITDPYGNSGQYGYYWTGSPLQDGPYPYSDAVYFCFGEAQGEMEMPPSSGNYQLLDVHGAGAQRNDPKTGNPADYPDFFGPQGDVRYVFNFVRCVRDVSSTISIEEAEIDWELGVKIYPNPASSTLVIEWEDHLTPEVIEIKDIQGKLLRVVSPQSGNHTVLNVSDYPRGLYLIVLSNESGQIIRKVAVN
;
A
#
# COMPACT_ATOMS: atom_id res chain seq x y z
N MET A 1 45.05 -13.89 1.54
CA MET A 1 43.94 -14.17 0.63
C MET A 1 42.67 -13.82 1.38
N CYS A 2 42.08 -12.67 1.10
CA CYS A 2 40.91 -12.17 1.84
C CYS A 2 39.66 -12.76 1.16
N VAL A 3 39.02 -13.70 1.80
CA VAL A 3 37.78 -14.30 1.30
C VAL A 3 36.65 -13.34 1.69
N CYS A 4 36.11 -12.62 0.71
CA CYS A 4 34.88 -11.86 0.86
C CYS A 4 33.71 -12.86 0.95
N PHE A 5 33.17 -13.04 2.14
CA PHE A 5 31.86 -13.68 2.29
C PHE A 5 30.79 -12.71 1.83
N SER A 6 30.16 -12.99 0.70
CA SER A 6 28.92 -12.36 0.31
C SER A 6 27.81 -12.91 1.22
N LEU A 7 27.40 -12.12 2.20
CA LEU A 7 26.14 -12.31 2.90
C LEU A 7 25.02 -12.17 1.87
N SER A 8 24.39 -13.26 1.50
CA SER A 8 23.10 -13.22 0.81
C SER A 8 22.08 -12.68 1.81
N SER A 9 21.98 -11.35 1.94
CA SER A 9 20.79 -10.76 2.51
C SER A 9 19.64 -11.11 1.56
N PHE A 10 18.53 -11.62 2.04
CA PHE A 10 17.29 -11.56 1.29
C PHE A 10 17.14 -10.10 0.87
N ALA A 11 17.19 -9.84 -0.41
CA ALA A 11 17.07 -8.47 -0.89
C ALA A 11 15.68 -7.98 -0.46
N GLN A 12 15.66 -6.96 0.38
CA GLN A 12 14.42 -6.27 0.72
C GLN A 12 13.77 -5.84 -0.59
N LEU A 13 12.47 -6.07 -0.76
CA LEU A 13 11.76 -5.60 -1.94
C LEU A 13 12.05 -4.10 -2.14
N PRO A 14 12.32 -3.64 -3.36
CA PRO A 14 12.61 -2.22 -3.60
C PRO A 14 11.40 -1.33 -3.32
N TYR A 15 10.19 -1.89 -3.37
CA TYR A 15 8.93 -1.21 -3.09
C TYR A 15 8.04 -2.06 -2.15
N PRO A 16 8.42 -2.30 -0.89
CA PRO A 16 7.56 -3.01 0.05
C PRO A 16 6.32 -2.16 0.39
N ILE A 17 5.13 -2.71 0.22
CA ILE A 17 3.90 -2.02 0.60
C ILE A 17 3.77 -2.02 2.13
N VAL A 18 3.64 -0.83 2.72
CA VAL A 18 3.38 -0.66 4.15
C VAL A 18 1.92 -0.93 4.42
N ASP A 19 1.61 -1.69 5.47
CA ASP A 19 0.25 -1.97 5.92
C ASP A 19 -0.55 -0.69 6.23
N THR A 20 -1.87 -0.73 6.04
CA THR A 20 -2.81 0.37 6.34
C THR A 20 -3.02 0.59 7.83
N LYS A 21 -2.62 -0.36 8.66
CA LYS A 21 -2.83 -0.44 10.11
C LYS A 21 -4.29 -0.63 10.54
N VAL A 22 -5.19 -0.95 9.61
CA VAL A 22 -6.58 -1.32 9.95
C VAL A 22 -6.57 -2.68 10.63
N SER A 23 -7.11 -2.75 11.85
CA SER A 23 -7.19 -3.98 12.64
C SER A 23 -8.64 -4.33 13.02
N ASP A 24 -9.54 -3.37 12.92
CA ASP A 24 -10.96 -3.57 13.21
C ASP A 24 -11.70 -4.01 11.94
N HIS A 25 -12.71 -4.85 12.12
CA HIS A 25 -13.60 -5.27 11.06
C HIS A 25 -14.90 -4.49 11.13
N TYR A 26 -15.46 -4.17 9.95
CA TYR A 26 -16.64 -3.31 9.84
C TYR A 26 -17.72 -3.94 8.97
N SER A 27 -18.97 -3.84 9.42
CA SER A 27 -20.13 -3.95 8.55
C SER A 27 -20.41 -2.60 7.85
N ASN A 28 -21.56 -2.46 7.23
CA ASN A 28 -21.99 -1.17 6.65
C ASN A 28 -22.36 -0.13 7.71
N THR A 29 -22.51 -0.52 8.99
CA THR A 29 -23.05 0.35 10.04
C THR A 29 -22.36 0.26 11.39
N ALA A 30 -21.43 -0.66 11.60
CA ALA A 30 -20.82 -0.90 12.91
C ALA A 30 -19.46 -1.60 12.81
N ILE A 31 -18.68 -1.51 13.89
CA ILE A 31 -17.57 -2.43 14.14
C ILE A 31 -18.14 -3.81 14.47
N ILE A 32 -17.57 -4.86 13.90
CA ILE A 32 -17.97 -6.26 14.09
C ILE A 32 -16.78 -7.09 14.57
N SER A 33 -17.08 -8.26 15.12
CA SER A 33 -16.05 -9.27 15.38
C SER A 33 -15.44 -9.73 14.06
N ALA A 34 -14.17 -10.15 14.07
CA ALA A 34 -13.49 -10.69 12.89
C ALA A 34 -14.34 -11.82 12.25
N PRO A 35 -14.81 -11.67 11.01
CA PRO A 35 -15.56 -12.70 10.32
C PRO A 35 -14.68 -13.91 10.01
N SER A 36 -15.28 -15.09 9.95
CA SER A 36 -14.62 -16.29 9.43
C SER A 36 -14.80 -16.39 7.92
N ALA A 37 -13.97 -17.20 7.26
CA ALA A 37 -14.12 -17.44 5.83
C ALA A 37 -15.54 -17.93 5.48
N GLY A 38 -16.19 -17.23 4.53
CA GLY A 38 -17.56 -17.45 4.10
C GLY A 38 -18.62 -16.69 4.91
N ASP A 39 -18.24 -15.97 5.96
CA ASP A 39 -19.16 -15.05 6.65
C ASP A 39 -19.25 -13.70 5.90
N PRO A 40 -20.36 -12.96 6.01
CA PRO A 40 -20.44 -11.60 5.46
C PRO A 40 -19.31 -10.71 5.96
N PHE A 41 -18.77 -9.86 5.08
CA PHE A 41 -17.66 -8.93 5.34
C PHE A 41 -16.32 -9.62 5.64
N TYR A 42 -16.14 -10.92 5.37
CA TYR A 42 -14.83 -11.55 5.34
C TYR A 42 -14.00 -10.98 4.16
N GLY A 43 -12.68 -11.00 4.25
CA GLY A 43 -11.81 -10.56 3.15
C GLY A 43 -11.53 -9.05 3.13
N GLN A 44 -12.04 -8.26 4.10
CA GLN A 44 -11.68 -6.86 4.22
C GLN A 44 -10.23 -6.69 4.72
N ASP A 45 -9.68 -5.49 4.61
CA ASP A 45 -8.28 -5.12 4.90
C ASP A 45 -7.75 -5.75 6.20
N ALA A 46 -8.48 -5.63 7.31
CA ALA A 46 -8.11 -6.20 8.60
C ALA A 46 -8.00 -7.74 8.64
N THR A 47 -8.46 -8.44 7.62
CA THR A 47 -8.33 -9.91 7.49
C THR A 47 -6.89 -10.32 7.16
N TYR A 48 -6.13 -9.45 6.51
CA TYR A 48 -4.81 -9.74 5.98
C TYR A 48 -3.76 -8.85 6.62
N ALA A 49 -2.70 -9.47 7.14
CA ALA A 49 -1.59 -8.72 7.74
C ALA A 49 -0.51 -8.44 6.70
N GLY A 50 -0.22 -7.16 6.49
CA GLY A 50 0.89 -6.69 5.65
C GLY A 50 2.14 -6.32 6.46
N ASN A 51 3.07 -5.59 5.82
CA ASN A 51 4.25 -5.05 6.49
C ASN A 51 3.85 -3.93 7.45
N GLN A 52 3.78 -4.22 8.74
CA GLN A 52 3.34 -3.25 9.74
C GLN A 52 4.24 -2.00 9.77
N PRO A 53 3.68 -0.78 9.87
CA PRO A 53 4.46 0.45 9.98
C PRO A 53 5.47 0.36 11.11
N SER A 54 6.72 0.71 10.82
CA SER A 54 7.82 0.65 11.78
C SER A 54 8.75 1.84 11.59
N TYR A 55 8.88 2.68 12.63
CA TYR A 55 9.61 3.93 12.56
C TYR A 55 10.69 4.02 13.64
N THR A 56 11.77 4.75 13.32
CA THR A 56 12.84 5.11 14.25
C THR A 56 12.97 6.63 14.29
N ASN A 57 12.80 7.23 15.47
CA ASN A 57 13.11 8.64 15.69
C ASN A 57 14.62 8.78 15.87
N ASN A 58 15.28 9.46 14.94
CA ASN A 58 16.74 9.63 14.94
C ASN A 58 17.25 10.67 15.95
N GLY A 59 16.34 11.48 16.54
CA GLY A 59 16.68 12.48 17.53
C GLY A 59 17.24 13.79 16.96
N ASP A 60 17.30 13.92 15.63
CA ASP A 60 17.86 15.05 14.89
C ASP A 60 16.83 15.77 14.01
N GLY A 61 15.56 15.56 14.27
CA GLY A 61 14.43 16.10 13.48
C GLY A 61 14.02 15.20 12.31
N THR A 62 14.59 14.00 12.22
CA THR A 62 14.27 13.02 11.17
C THR A 62 13.70 11.73 11.72
N ILE A 63 12.89 11.06 10.91
CA ILE A 63 12.28 9.75 11.19
C ILE A 63 12.66 8.78 10.08
N THR A 64 13.26 7.65 10.43
CA THR A 64 13.51 6.54 9.50
C THR A 64 12.30 5.63 9.47
N ASP A 65 11.77 5.36 8.29
CA ASP A 65 10.81 4.29 8.03
C ASP A 65 11.58 2.99 7.74
N ASN A 66 11.48 2.05 8.69
CA ASN A 66 12.23 0.78 8.64
C ASN A 66 11.68 -0.20 7.59
N VAL A 67 10.47 0.01 7.09
CA VAL A 67 9.84 -0.82 6.05
C VAL A 67 10.28 -0.36 4.68
N THR A 68 10.17 0.94 4.41
CA THR A 68 10.42 1.50 3.07
C THR A 68 11.88 1.87 2.82
N GLY A 69 12.67 2.03 3.90
CA GLY A 69 14.04 2.57 3.83
C GLY A 69 14.09 4.07 3.53
N LEU A 70 12.95 4.75 3.62
CA LEU A 70 12.86 6.21 3.48
C LEU A 70 13.16 6.89 4.81
N THR A 71 13.73 8.09 4.75
CA THR A 71 13.90 8.96 5.91
C THR A 71 13.11 10.24 5.69
N TRP A 72 12.34 10.64 6.65
CA TRP A 72 11.35 11.71 6.59
C TRP A 72 11.70 12.86 7.51
N GLN A 73 11.36 14.08 7.09
CA GLN A 73 11.28 15.24 7.98
C GLN A 73 10.15 15.02 9.00
N ARG A 74 10.43 15.23 10.30
CA ARG A 74 9.46 15.03 11.38
C ARG A 74 8.41 16.13 11.45
N ASP A 75 8.86 17.40 11.45
CA ASP A 75 8.04 18.60 11.51
C ASP A 75 8.01 19.26 10.13
N MET A 76 6.83 19.60 9.62
CA MET A 76 6.65 20.15 8.28
C MET A 76 6.86 21.67 8.20
N GLY A 77 6.89 22.38 9.34
CA GLY A 77 6.91 23.84 9.36
C GLY A 77 5.59 24.45 8.91
N ASP A 78 5.66 25.63 8.30
CA ASP A 78 4.51 26.39 7.81
C ASP A 78 4.06 25.94 6.41
N LYS A 79 2.84 26.34 6.00
CA LYS A 79 2.38 26.22 4.63
C LYS A 79 3.19 27.15 3.72
N ILE A 80 3.61 26.63 2.57
CA ILE A 80 4.33 27.41 1.56
C ILE A 80 3.80 27.05 0.16
N SER A 81 4.10 27.92 -0.82
CA SER A 81 3.76 27.63 -2.21
C SER A 81 4.57 26.44 -2.75
N TYR A 82 4.04 25.79 -3.80
CA TYR A 82 4.78 24.70 -4.45
C TYR A 82 6.15 25.14 -4.99
N ALA A 83 6.23 26.36 -5.52
CA ALA A 83 7.49 26.92 -6.03
C ALA A 83 8.52 27.12 -4.91
N ASP A 84 8.08 27.64 -3.76
CA ASP A 84 8.95 27.83 -2.61
C ASP A 84 9.40 26.49 -2.01
N ALA A 85 8.54 25.46 -2.04
CA ALA A 85 8.92 24.13 -1.56
C ALA A 85 10.00 23.47 -2.43
N VAL A 86 9.97 23.68 -3.74
CA VAL A 86 11.04 23.22 -4.64
C VAL A 86 12.37 23.88 -4.26
N LEU A 87 12.37 25.21 -4.06
CA LEU A 87 13.56 25.94 -3.63
C LEU A 87 14.03 25.52 -2.23
N TYR A 88 13.10 25.27 -1.33
CA TYR A 88 13.41 24.80 0.02
C TYR A 88 14.08 23.42 0.00
N ALA A 89 13.58 22.50 -0.79
CA ALA A 89 14.17 21.16 -0.93
C ALA A 89 15.64 21.22 -1.41
N ASP A 90 15.93 22.09 -2.40
CA ASP A 90 17.28 22.26 -2.96
C ASP A 90 18.32 22.82 -1.95
N THR A 91 17.85 23.51 -0.90
CA THR A 91 18.72 24.16 0.08
C THR A 91 18.66 23.55 1.47
N MET A 92 17.73 22.63 1.69
CA MET A 92 17.48 22.03 3.00
C MET A 92 18.66 21.20 3.49
N THR A 93 19.05 21.45 4.76
CA THR A 93 19.96 20.58 5.49
C THR A 93 19.30 20.19 6.81
N LEU A 94 19.09 18.89 7.04
CA LEU A 94 18.48 18.33 8.24
C LEU A 94 19.09 16.98 8.56
N GLY A 95 19.36 16.69 9.84
CA GLY A 95 19.98 15.44 10.27
C GLY A 95 21.37 15.21 9.68
N GLY A 96 22.09 16.30 9.28
CA GLY A 96 23.40 16.21 8.63
C GLY A 96 23.35 15.82 7.15
N HIS A 97 22.19 15.80 6.53
CA HIS A 97 21.96 15.45 5.12
C HIS A 97 21.46 16.64 4.30
N SER A 98 21.80 16.67 3.01
CA SER A 98 21.41 17.69 2.04
C SER A 98 20.78 17.14 0.76
N ASP A 99 20.43 15.86 0.74
CA ASP A 99 19.79 15.16 -0.37
C ASP A 99 18.26 15.02 -0.18
N TRP A 100 17.67 16.01 0.48
CA TRP A 100 16.23 16.08 0.70
C TRP A 100 15.48 16.45 -0.58
N ARG A 101 14.28 15.92 -0.72
CA ARG A 101 13.40 16.15 -1.88
C ARG A 101 11.93 16.12 -1.46
N ILE A 102 11.08 16.69 -2.30
CA ILE A 102 9.63 16.51 -2.17
C ILE A 102 9.29 15.05 -2.52
N PRO A 103 8.51 14.33 -1.70
CA PRO A 103 8.15 12.94 -1.98
C PRO A 103 7.28 12.82 -3.23
N THR A 104 7.36 11.72 -3.93
CA THR A 104 6.30 11.30 -4.87
C THR A 104 5.01 11.02 -4.10
N ILE A 105 3.87 10.99 -4.81
CA ILE A 105 2.59 10.68 -4.16
C ILE A 105 2.57 9.24 -3.59
N LYS A 106 3.27 8.28 -4.24
CA LYS A 106 3.40 6.91 -3.73
C LYS A 106 4.21 6.85 -2.45
N GLU A 107 5.30 7.62 -2.37
CA GLU A 107 6.07 7.74 -1.12
C GLU A 107 5.26 8.42 -0.02
N LEU A 108 4.61 9.55 -0.31
CA LEU A 108 3.80 10.26 0.69
C LEU A 108 2.67 9.38 1.23
N TYR A 109 2.00 8.63 0.36
CA TYR A 109 0.90 7.75 0.72
C TYR A 109 1.35 6.55 1.58
N SER A 110 2.63 6.17 1.56
CA SER A 110 3.15 5.11 2.43
C SER A 110 2.96 5.41 3.91
N LEU A 111 2.92 6.69 4.28
CA LEU A 111 2.71 7.15 5.65
C LEU A 111 1.23 7.10 6.10
N ALA A 112 0.29 6.89 5.18
CA ALA A 112 -1.13 6.91 5.51
C ALA A 112 -1.52 5.73 6.43
N HIS A 113 -2.26 6.04 7.52
CA HIS A 113 -2.88 5.06 8.40
C HIS A 113 -4.39 5.18 8.29
N PHE A 114 -5.08 4.11 7.89
CA PHE A 114 -6.53 4.10 7.71
C PHE A 114 -7.31 3.87 9.02
N THR A 115 -6.64 4.05 10.15
CA THR A 115 -7.25 4.19 11.48
C THR A 115 -7.63 5.63 11.82
N GLY A 116 -7.31 6.58 10.94
CA GLY A 116 -7.70 7.99 11.05
C GLY A 116 -9.22 8.17 10.97
N ARG A 117 -9.70 9.30 11.51
CA ARG A 117 -11.09 9.69 11.47
C ARG A 117 -11.22 11.20 11.47
N CYS A 118 -12.07 11.73 10.58
CA CYS A 118 -12.44 13.13 10.54
C CYS A 118 -13.95 13.26 10.43
N PHE A 119 -14.55 14.02 11.33
CA PHE A 119 -16.00 14.26 11.31
C PHE A 119 -16.34 15.67 11.81
N GLY A 120 -16.47 16.61 10.88
CA GLY A 120 -16.90 17.98 11.18
C GLY A 120 -16.06 18.64 12.29
N ASP A 121 -16.73 19.15 13.30
CA ASP A 121 -16.10 19.83 14.45
C ASP A 121 -15.71 18.87 15.60
N GLN A 122 -15.80 17.55 15.39
CA GLN A 122 -15.39 16.57 16.40
C GLN A 122 -13.87 16.42 16.43
N ALA A 123 -13.36 15.75 17.47
CA ALA A 123 -11.94 15.45 17.57
C ALA A 123 -11.45 14.63 16.36
N VAL A 124 -10.44 15.14 15.69
CA VAL A 124 -9.77 14.48 14.56
C VAL A 124 -8.80 13.43 15.09
N THR A 125 -8.84 12.23 14.49
CA THR A 125 -7.74 11.26 14.56
C THR A 125 -7.03 11.30 13.21
N LEU A 126 -5.77 11.71 13.19
CA LEU A 126 -5.02 11.88 11.95
C LEU A 126 -4.73 10.52 11.29
N PHE A 127 -4.68 10.54 9.97
CA PHE A 127 -4.31 9.38 9.13
C PHE A 127 -2.79 9.21 9.02
N ILE A 128 -2.06 9.42 10.12
CA ILE A 128 -0.61 9.27 10.23
C ILE A 128 -0.24 8.95 11.68
N ASP A 129 0.92 8.30 11.92
CA ASP A 129 1.40 8.01 13.28
C ASP A 129 1.94 9.26 13.98
N THR A 130 1.12 9.88 14.82
CA THR A 130 1.46 11.09 15.56
C THR A 130 2.48 10.87 16.69
N ASN A 131 2.86 9.65 17.02
CA ASN A 131 3.97 9.38 17.94
C ASN A 131 5.33 9.71 17.29
N TYR A 132 5.39 9.66 15.96
CA TYR A 132 6.61 9.91 15.19
C TYR A 132 6.54 11.20 14.40
N PHE A 133 5.40 11.55 13.81
CA PHE A 133 5.24 12.65 12.88
C PHE A 133 4.39 13.77 13.48
N GLU A 134 4.91 14.99 13.49
CA GLU A 134 4.14 16.17 13.79
C GLU A 134 3.32 16.55 12.54
N HIS A 135 2.01 16.67 12.70
CA HIS A 135 1.10 17.06 11.62
C HIS A 135 0.03 18.01 12.16
N PRO A 136 -0.04 19.24 11.65
CA PRO A 136 -1.05 20.20 12.05
C PRO A 136 -2.42 19.87 11.45
N ILE A 137 -3.45 20.46 12.02
CA ILE A 137 -4.78 20.60 11.41
C ILE A 137 -4.99 22.07 11.03
N GLY A 138 -5.99 22.35 10.21
CA GLY A 138 -6.34 23.74 9.85
C GLY A 138 -6.73 24.56 11.08
N ASP A 139 -6.32 25.82 11.10
CA ASP A 139 -6.57 26.75 12.21
C ASP A 139 -7.95 27.40 12.10
N VAL A 140 -8.92 26.85 12.83
CA VAL A 140 -10.29 27.38 12.86
C VAL A 140 -10.39 28.82 13.41
N THR A 141 -9.37 29.30 14.12
CA THR A 141 -9.37 30.67 14.69
C THR A 141 -9.15 31.75 13.63
N ILE A 142 -8.54 31.38 12.50
CA ILE A 142 -8.34 32.26 11.34
C ILE A 142 -9.32 31.96 10.20
N GLY A 143 -10.30 31.05 10.43
CA GLY A 143 -11.33 30.72 9.47
C GLY A 143 -11.02 29.53 8.54
N GLU A 144 -9.94 28.77 8.80
CA GLU A 144 -9.68 27.51 8.11
C GLU A 144 -10.61 26.39 8.63
N ARG A 145 -10.89 25.40 7.79
CA ARG A 145 -11.49 24.15 8.22
C ARG A 145 -10.41 23.25 8.80
N GLN A 146 -10.75 22.34 9.69
CA GLN A 146 -9.78 21.36 10.24
C GLN A 146 -9.03 20.60 9.13
N ILE A 147 -9.71 20.32 8.01
CA ILE A 147 -9.13 19.61 6.86
C ILE A 147 -8.24 20.49 5.96
N ASP A 148 -8.10 21.79 6.23
CA ASP A 148 -7.24 22.66 5.43
C ASP A 148 -5.76 22.52 5.85
N ALA A 149 -5.26 21.28 5.85
CA ALA A 149 -3.91 20.88 6.19
C ALA A 149 -3.36 19.85 5.19
N GLN A 150 -3.64 20.08 3.90
CA GLN A 150 -3.21 19.22 2.82
C GLN A 150 -1.68 19.24 2.67
N THR A 151 -1.12 18.11 2.19
CA THR A 151 0.32 17.95 1.99
C THR A 151 0.63 17.70 0.52
N TRP A 152 1.48 18.53 -0.08
CA TRP A 152 1.97 18.36 -1.44
C TRP A 152 2.86 17.13 -1.62
N SER A 153 2.79 16.52 -2.81
CA SER A 153 3.83 15.64 -3.34
C SER A 153 4.58 16.32 -4.50
N SER A 154 5.52 15.62 -5.13
CA SER A 154 6.16 16.06 -6.37
C SER A 154 5.45 15.57 -7.63
N THR A 155 4.39 14.76 -7.51
CA THR A 155 3.70 14.11 -8.63
C THR A 155 2.69 15.07 -9.28
N PRO A 156 2.90 15.51 -10.53
CA PRO A 156 1.94 16.39 -11.21
C PRO A 156 0.70 15.62 -11.66
N CYS A 157 -0.45 16.29 -11.69
CA CYS A 157 -1.58 15.85 -12.49
C CYS A 157 -1.25 16.06 -13.97
N VAL A 158 -1.48 15.03 -14.80
CA VAL A 158 -1.23 15.13 -16.24
C VAL A 158 -2.31 15.93 -16.95
N ASP A 159 -3.51 15.95 -16.38
CA ASP A 159 -4.64 16.76 -16.85
C ASP A 159 -4.71 18.08 -16.12
N LEU A 160 -5.40 19.01 -16.75
CA LEU A 160 -5.87 20.22 -16.10
C LEU A 160 -7.14 19.86 -15.33
N ILE A 161 -7.17 20.19 -14.04
CA ILE A 161 -8.33 19.91 -13.19
C ILE A 161 -9.17 21.17 -12.94
N VAL A 162 -10.39 21.01 -12.49
CA VAL A 162 -11.37 22.06 -12.18
C VAL A 162 -11.59 22.96 -13.38
N ILE A 163 -11.04 24.16 -13.40
CA ILE A 163 -11.18 25.15 -14.48
C ILE A 163 -9.94 25.29 -15.35
N GLY A 164 -9.25 24.20 -15.60
CA GLY A 164 -8.07 24.19 -16.45
C GLY A 164 -6.77 24.54 -15.71
N ASP A 165 -6.68 24.21 -14.43
CA ASP A 165 -5.51 24.48 -13.63
C ASP A 165 -4.49 23.35 -13.62
N THR A 166 -3.22 23.74 -13.61
CA THR A 166 -2.15 22.79 -13.33
C THR A 166 -2.17 22.44 -11.85
N ALA A 167 -2.19 21.14 -11.56
CA ALA A 167 -2.28 20.63 -10.21
C ALA A 167 -1.15 19.65 -9.88
N ILE A 168 -0.96 19.44 -8.59
CA ILE A 168 -0.04 18.44 -8.03
C ILE A 168 -0.87 17.52 -7.15
N TYR A 169 -0.64 16.21 -7.24
CA TYR A 169 -1.25 15.27 -6.29
C TYR A 169 -0.71 15.52 -4.88
N GLY A 170 -1.60 15.44 -3.93
CA GLY A 170 -1.29 15.55 -2.52
C GLY A 170 -2.16 14.59 -1.70
N TYR A 171 -1.77 14.41 -0.47
CA TYR A 171 -2.54 13.62 0.50
C TYR A 171 -2.91 14.48 1.70
N ASN A 172 -4.13 14.34 2.15
CA ASN A 172 -4.62 15.02 3.33
C ASN A 172 -4.67 14.05 4.51
N PHE A 173 -3.72 14.14 5.40
CA PHE A 173 -3.64 13.31 6.60
C PHE A 173 -4.72 13.62 7.65
N VAL A 174 -5.59 14.60 7.41
CA VAL A 174 -6.71 14.95 8.29
C VAL A 174 -7.99 14.24 7.88
N ASP A 175 -8.28 14.14 6.56
CA ASP A 175 -9.49 13.51 6.03
C ASP A 175 -9.23 12.20 5.24
N GLY A 176 -7.98 11.77 5.14
CA GLY A 176 -7.61 10.50 4.53
C GLY A 176 -7.79 10.43 3.01
N ARG A 177 -7.73 11.55 2.28
CA ARG A 177 -7.99 11.62 0.84
C ARG A 177 -6.78 12.02 0.03
N LEU A 178 -6.63 11.39 -1.14
CA LEU A 178 -5.62 11.68 -2.14
C LEU A 178 -6.30 12.29 -3.38
N LYS A 179 -5.86 13.48 -3.79
CA LYS A 179 -6.36 14.13 -5.01
C LYS A 179 -5.36 15.15 -5.57
N GLY A 180 -5.65 15.66 -6.77
CA GLY A 180 -4.97 16.82 -7.32
C GLY A 180 -5.37 18.11 -6.61
N TYR A 181 -4.40 18.96 -6.36
CA TYR A 181 -4.58 20.29 -5.79
C TYR A 181 -4.00 21.34 -6.74
N PRO A 182 -4.77 22.37 -7.17
CA PRO A 182 -4.27 23.44 -8.02
C PRO A 182 -3.09 24.15 -7.34
N LYS A 183 -2.06 24.49 -8.14
CA LYS A 183 -0.92 25.29 -7.62
C LYS A 183 -1.30 26.75 -7.39
N TYR A 184 -2.33 27.23 -8.07
CA TYR A 184 -2.81 28.60 -7.98
C TYR A 184 -4.32 28.61 -7.76
N ASP A 185 -4.80 29.65 -7.04
CA ASP A 185 -6.23 29.91 -6.96
C ASP A 185 -6.77 30.23 -8.36
N PRO A 186 -7.77 29.49 -8.86
CA PRO A 186 -8.23 29.63 -10.23
C PRO A 186 -8.96 30.95 -10.50
N LEU A 187 -9.44 31.63 -9.46
CA LEU A 187 -10.17 32.90 -9.59
C LEU A 187 -9.27 34.12 -9.46
N PHE A 188 -8.27 34.06 -8.58
CA PHE A 188 -7.43 35.18 -8.22
C PHE A 188 -5.99 35.06 -8.69
N GLY A 189 -5.57 33.86 -9.13
CA GLY A 189 -4.20 33.59 -9.58
C GLY A 189 -3.14 33.63 -8.46
N ALA A 190 -3.57 33.71 -7.20
CA ALA A 190 -2.66 33.63 -6.06
C ALA A 190 -2.11 32.21 -5.93
N ALA A 191 -0.86 32.07 -5.54
CA ALA A 191 -0.29 30.75 -5.24
C ALA A 191 -1.01 30.13 -4.04
N ASN A 192 -1.42 28.88 -4.18
CA ASN A 192 -1.92 28.08 -3.07
C ASN A 192 -0.75 27.65 -2.18
N GLU A 193 -0.93 27.73 -0.87
CA GLU A 193 0.05 27.32 0.13
C GLU A 193 -0.47 26.08 0.86
N MET A 194 0.39 25.06 0.98
CA MET A 194 0.10 23.80 1.67
C MET A 194 1.34 23.32 2.41
N TYR A 195 1.18 22.30 3.24
CA TYR A 195 2.29 21.68 3.94
C TYR A 195 3.15 20.82 3.03
N PHE A 196 4.39 20.60 3.45
CA PHE A 196 5.35 19.70 2.83
C PHE A 196 5.99 18.81 3.88
N ARG A 197 6.24 17.57 3.53
CA ARG A 197 7.07 16.67 4.32
C ARG A 197 8.18 16.15 3.42
N MET A 198 9.39 16.63 3.63
CA MET A 198 10.54 16.23 2.82
C MET A 198 10.95 14.81 3.13
N VAL A 199 11.49 14.13 2.10
CA VAL A 199 11.93 12.74 2.14
C VAL A 199 13.34 12.62 1.54
N ARG A 200 14.08 11.60 1.97
CA ARG A 200 15.34 11.16 1.35
C ARG A 200 15.48 9.63 1.41
N GLY A 201 16.48 9.10 0.77
CA GLY A 201 16.76 7.64 0.74
C GLY A 201 16.03 6.93 -0.39
N ASN A 202 15.85 5.66 -0.32
CA ASN A 202 15.26 4.69 -1.27
C ASN A 202 14.53 5.29 -2.49
N THR A 203 15.29 5.67 -3.51
CA THR A 203 14.72 6.28 -4.74
C THR A 203 14.01 5.26 -5.65
N SER A 204 14.05 3.98 -5.31
CA SER A 204 13.32 2.91 -6.02
C SER A 204 11.91 2.68 -5.46
N TYR A 205 11.57 3.28 -4.31
CA TYR A 205 10.22 3.19 -3.75
C TYR A 205 9.19 3.84 -4.70
N GLY A 206 8.09 3.14 -4.95
CA GLY A 206 7.05 3.59 -5.87
C GLY A 206 7.30 3.24 -7.34
N ILE A 207 8.41 2.58 -7.68
CA ILE A 207 8.73 2.13 -9.04
C ILE A 207 8.37 0.65 -9.18
N ASN A 208 7.34 0.36 -9.96
CA ASN A 208 6.87 -0.99 -10.23
C ASN A 208 7.79 -1.73 -11.23
N GLN A 209 7.78 -3.06 -11.15
CA GLN A 209 8.47 -3.96 -12.09
C GLN A 209 7.49 -5.05 -12.55
N PHE A 210 6.60 -4.65 -13.47
CA PHE A 210 5.54 -5.51 -13.96
C PHE A 210 6.01 -6.53 -15.00
N SER A 211 5.44 -7.74 -14.91
CA SER A 211 5.59 -8.82 -15.90
C SER A 211 4.23 -9.43 -16.18
N ASP A 212 3.87 -9.53 -17.46
CA ASP A 212 2.68 -10.26 -17.91
C ASP A 212 2.99 -11.76 -17.90
N ASN A 213 2.21 -12.52 -17.13
CA ASN A 213 2.41 -13.97 -16.99
C ASN A 213 1.76 -14.77 -18.14
N GLY A 214 0.93 -14.11 -18.99
CA GLY A 214 0.27 -14.72 -20.13
C GLY A 214 -0.93 -15.63 -19.79
N ASP A 215 -1.36 -15.61 -18.53
CA ASP A 215 -2.45 -16.43 -17.98
C ASP A 215 -3.60 -15.58 -17.39
N GLY A 216 -3.61 -14.29 -17.70
CA GLY A 216 -4.57 -13.30 -17.16
C GLY A 216 -4.13 -12.67 -15.86
N THR A 217 -2.84 -12.81 -15.49
CA THR A 217 -2.26 -12.19 -14.30
C THR A 217 -1.02 -11.36 -14.62
N ILE A 218 -0.75 -10.37 -13.80
CA ILE A 218 0.44 -9.52 -13.85
C ILE A 218 1.18 -9.64 -12.51
N THR A 219 2.47 -9.99 -12.58
CA THR A 219 3.34 -9.96 -11.38
C THR A 219 4.09 -8.64 -11.30
N ASP A 220 4.11 -8.03 -10.13
CA ASP A 220 4.99 -6.91 -9.80
C ASP A 220 6.10 -7.40 -8.86
N SER A 221 7.29 -7.63 -9.39
CA SER A 221 8.43 -8.11 -8.60
C SER A 221 8.98 -7.06 -7.64
N ALA A 222 8.66 -5.78 -7.82
CA ALA A 222 9.07 -4.72 -6.92
C ALA A 222 8.28 -4.73 -5.60
N THR A 223 6.99 -5.10 -5.66
CA THR A 223 6.11 -5.15 -4.49
C THR A 223 5.89 -6.57 -3.95
N GLY A 224 6.21 -7.60 -4.74
CA GLY A 224 5.90 -9.00 -4.41
C GLY A 224 4.42 -9.34 -4.53
N LEU A 225 3.66 -8.57 -5.32
CA LEU A 225 2.23 -8.77 -5.55
C LEU A 225 1.95 -9.32 -6.95
N MET A 226 0.90 -10.15 -7.05
CA MET A 226 0.33 -10.59 -8.30
C MET A 226 -1.10 -10.06 -8.42
N TRP A 227 -1.46 -9.60 -9.60
CA TRP A 227 -2.69 -8.88 -9.89
C TRP A 227 -3.52 -9.58 -10.96
N GLN A 228 -4.82 -9.54 -10.83
CA GLN A 228 -5.75 -9.80 -11.92
C GLN A 228 -5.51 -8.78 -13.04
N GLN A 229 -5.25 -9.24 -14.27
CA GLN A 229 -4.89 -8.38 -15.41
C GLN A 229 -6.06 -7.53 -15.90
N ALA A 230 -7.22 -8.13 -16.07
CA ALA A 230 -8.47 -7.48 -16.47
C ALA A 230 -9.49 -7.59 -15.34
N ASP A 231 -10.30 -6.53 -15.12
CA ASP A 231 -11.54 -6.69 -14.37
C ASP A 231 -12.53 -7.59 -15.13
N ASP A 232 -13.62 -8.00 -14.49
CA ASP A 232 -14.63 -8.88 -15.10
C ASP A 232 -15.76 -8.13 -15.83
N GLY A 233 -15.66 -6.80 -15.90
CA GLY A 233 -16.63 -5.91 -16.53
C GLY A 233 -17.89 -5.63 -15.71
N ASN A 234 -17.98 -6.14 -14.48
CA ASN A 234 -19.10 -5.93 -13.58
C ASN A 234 -18.74 -4.99 -12.43
N THR A 235 -19.76 -4.38 -11.84
CA THR A 235 -19.63 -3.55 -10.63
C THR A 235 -20.37 -4.18 -9.47
N TYR A 236 -19.87 -3.98 -8.28
CA TYR A 236 -20.31 -4.63 -7.04
C TYR A 236 -20.51 -3.61 -5.94
N ASP A 237 -21.42 -3.85 -5.00
CA ASP A 237 -21.33 -3.19 -3.70
C ASP A 237 -20.12 -3.75 -2.93
N TRP A 238 -19.79 -3.12 -1.81
CA TRP A 238 -18.53 -3.47 -1.14
C TRP A 238 -18.48 -4.89 -0.60
N GLN A 239 -19.61 -5.41 -0.07
CA GLN A 239 -19.66 -6.80 0.40
C GLN A 239 -19.56 -7.79 -0.75
N ASP A 240 -20.29 -7.57 -1.83
CA ASP A 240 -20.23 -8.42 -3.02
C ASP A 240 -18.84 -8.37 -3.67
N ALA A 241 -18.12 -7.22 -3.57
CA ALA A 241 -16.74 -7.08 -4.03
C ALA A 241 -15.75 -7.93 -3.21
N LEU A 242 -15.92 -7.98 -1.89
CA LEU A 242 -15.17 -8.88 -1.02
C LEU A 242 -15.45 -10.34 -1.37
N ASP A 243 -16.73 -10.71 -1.48
CA ASP A 243 -17.15 -12.07 -1.82
C ASP A 243 -16.65 -12.50 -3.21
N TYR A 244 -16.65 -11.60 -4.20
CA TYR A 244 -16.07 -11.87 -5.52
C TYR A 244 -14.59 -12.21 -5.42
N ALA A 245 -13.82 -11.40 -4.70
CA ALA A 245 -12.37 -11.59 -4.58
C ALA A 245 -12.02 -12.91 -3.86
N GLU A 246 -12.70 -13.22 -2.76
CA GLU A 246 -12.50 -14.44 -1.98
C GLU A 246 -12.87 -15.73 -2.75
N ASN A 247 -13.82 -15.64 -3.69
CA ASN A 247 -14.25 -16.77 -4.50
C ASN A 247 -13.55 -16.86 -5.86
N LEU A 248 -12.65 -15.92 -6.19
CA LEU A 248 -11.96 -15.92 -7.46
C LEU A 248 -10.99 -17.09 -7.58
N SER A 249 -11.11 -17.85 -8.67
CA SER A 249 -10.13 -18.84 -9.08
C SER A 249 -9.56 -18.42 -10.43
N LEU A 250 -8.31 -18.00 -10.45
CA LEU A 250 -7.62 -17.48 -11.63
C LEU A 250 -6.18 -17.99 -11.67
N ALA A 251 -5.71 -18.43 -12.84
CA ALA A 251 -4.34 -18.90 -13.06
C ALA A 251 -3.91 -20.03 -12.09
N GLY A 252 -4.85 -20.88 -11.65
CA GLY A 252 -4.58 -21.96 -10.70
C GLY A 252 -4.46 -21.54 -9.23
N HIS A 253 -4.70 -20.29 -8.93
CA HIS A 253 -4.71 -19.72 -7.58
C HIS A 253 -6.13 -19.46 -7.08
N SER A 254 -6.34 -19.61 -5.77
CA SER A 254 -7.62 -19.38 -5.08
C SER A 254 -7.44 -18.56 -3.79
N ASP A 255 -6.31 -17.91 -3.64
CA ASP A 255 -5.95 -17.03 -2.51
C ASP A 255 -5.98 -15.55 -2.93
N TRP A 256 -6.86 -15.23 -3.85
CA TRP A 256 -7.15 -13.87 -4.28
C TRP A 256 -7.92 -13.11 -3.20
N ARG A 257 -7.70 -11.82 -3.13
CA ARG A 257 -8.38 -10.93 -2.20
C ARG A 257 -8.59 -9.55 -2.81
N LEU A 258 -9.46 -8.76 -2.21
CA LEU A 258 -9.58 -7.35 -2.54
C LEU A 258 -8.32 -6.62 -2.01
N PRO A 259 -7.64 -5.78 -2.82
CA PRO A 259 -6.47 -5.06 -2.37
C PRO A 259 -6.81 -4.07 -1.26
N ASN A 260 -5.90 -3.83 -0.33
CA ASN A 260 -6.02 -2.68 0.54
C ASN A 260 -5.72 -1.36 -0.22
N ALA A 261 -5.97 -0.21 0.42
CA ALA A 261 -5.83 1.09 -0.22
C ALA A 261 -4.40 1.36 -0.73
N LYS A 262 -3.37 0.94 -0.01
CA LYS A 262 -1.97 1.16 -0.43
C LYS A 262 -1.55 0.22 -1.54
N GLU A 263 -2.05 -1.00 -1.54
CA GLU A 263 -1.81 -1.94 -2.63
C GLU A 263 -2.44 -1.43 -3.92
N LEU A 264 -3.71 -1.05 -3.91
CA LEU A 264 -4.34 -0.56 -5.13
C LEU A 264 -3.69 0.74 -5.64
N GLN A 265 -3.29 1.64 -4.73
CA GLN A 265 -2.54 2.84 -5.08
C GLN A 265 -1.20 2.50 -5.77
N SER A 266 -0.56 1.39 -5.41
CA SER A 266 0.76 1.04 -5.95
C SER A 266 0.75 0.82 -7.46
N ILE A 267 -0.37 0.41 -8.05
CA ILE A 267 -0.48 0.18 -9.50
C ILE A 267 -1.03 1.38 -10.28
N VAL A 268 -1.38 2.48 -9.62
CA VAL A 268 -1.77 3.73 -10.30
C VAL A 268 -0.58 4.29 -11.07
N ASP A 269 -0.82 4.63 -12.33
CA ASP A 269 0.13 5.34 -13.21
C ASP A 269 -0.34 6.80 -13.36
N TYR A 270 0.20 7.67 -12.55
CA TYR A 270 -0.13 9.10 -12.52
C TYR A 270 0.33 9.88 -13.76
N SER A 271 1.00 9.23 -14.72
CA SER A 271 1.35 9.81 -16.01
C SER A 271 0.28 9.61 -17.08
N ARG A 272 -0.86 9.00 -16.73
CA ARG A 272 -1.91 8.59 -17.65
C ARG A 272 -3.28 9.09 -17.20
N SER A 273 -4.14 9.39 -18.18
CA SER A 273 -5.53 9.79 -17.93
C SER A 273 -6.38 9.63 -19.19
N PRO A 274 -7.70 9.62 -19.07
CA PRO A 274 -8.61 9.64 -20.22
C PRO A 274 -8.36 10.81 -21.16
N ASN A 275 -8.21 12.03 -20.65
CA ASN A 275 -8.07 13.23 -21.48
C ASN A 275 -6.69 13.35 -22.13
N SER A 276 -5.61 13.20 -21.35
CA SER A 276 -4.25 13.48 -21.87
C SER A 276 -3.65 12.32 -22.65
N THR A 277 -3.99 11.07 -22.30
CA THR A 277 -3.38 9.88 -22.90
C THR A 277 -4.39 8.92 -23.52
N SER A 278 -5.69 9.24 -23.48
CA SER A 278 -6.79 8.38 -23.94
C SER A 278 -6.73 6.97 -23.33
N SER A 279 -6.43 6.90 -22.05
CA SER A 279 -6.17 5.64 -21.33
C SER A 279 -6.51 5.74 -19.84
N PRO A 280 -6.76 4.61 -19.16
CA PRO A 280 -6.89 4.62 -17.71
C PRO A 280 -5.57 4.98 -17.02
N ALA A 281 -5.64 5.51 -15.81
CA ALA A 281 -4.51 5.84 -14.94
C ALA A 281 -3.89 4.59 -14.30
N ILE A 282 -3.48 3.64 -15.13
CA ILE A 282 -2.85 2.37 -14.73
C ILE A 282 -1.85 1.93 -15.81
N ALA A 283 -0.86 1.12 -15.44
CA ALA A 283 0.11 0.62 -16.40
C ALA A 283 -0.54 -0.11 -17.59
N PRO A 284 0.01 0.03 -18.82
CA PRO A 284 -0.62 -0.49 -20.05
C PRO A 284 -0.82 -2.01 -20.10
N LEU A 285 -0.17 -2.77 -19.24
CA LEU A 285 -0.34 -4.22 -19.13
C LEU A 285 -1.70 -4.62 -18.54
N PHE A 286 -2.36 -3.69 -17.84
CA PHE A 286 -3.69 -3.91 -17.27
C PHE A 286 -4.78 -3.47 -18.24
N SER A 287 -5.91 -4.17 -18.20
CA SER A 287 -7.12 -3.81 -18.94
C SER A 287 -8.18 -3.30 -17.96
N CYS A 288 -8.79 -2.17 -18.27
CA CYS A 288 -9.91 -1.60 -17.52
C CYS A 288 -11.14 -1.51 -18.40
N THR A 289 -12.29 -1.86 -17.85
CA THR A 289 -13.59 -1.69 -18.54
C THR A 289 -13.90 -0.20 -18.69
N GLY A 290 -14.15 0.23 -19.92
CA GLY A 290 -14.57 1.59 -20.22
C GLY A 290 -16.02 1.83 -19.79
N ILE A 291 -16.31 3.03 -19.32
CA ILE A 291 -17.66 3.46 -18.95
C ILE A 291 -18.08 4.70 -19.70
N THR A 292 -19.36 5.03 -19.63
CA THR A 292 -19.88 6.36 -19.96
C THR A 292 -19.99 7.19 -18.68
N ASP A 293 -19.67 8.47 -18.76
CA ASP A 293 -19.85 9.40 -17.66
C ASP A 293 -21.35 9.71 -17.41
N PRO A 294 -21.69 10.42 -16.32
CA PRO A 294 -23.09 10.79 -16.04
C PRO A 294 -23.78 11.63 -17.12
N TYR A 295 -23.01 12.29 -18.00
CA TYR A 295 -23.53 13.04 -19.13
C TYR A 295 -23.66 12.20 -20.42
N GLY A 296 -23.30 10.91 -20.36
CA GLY A 296 -23.40 9.97 -21.48
C GLY A 296 -22.20 10.00 -22.44
N ASN A 297 -21.09 10.67 -22.08
CA ASN A 297 -19.89 10.66 -22.90
C ASN A 297 -19.10 9.38 -22.65
N SER A 298 -18.56 8.77 -23.70
CA SER A 298 -17.70 7.59 -23.62
C SER A 298 -16.24 7.98 -23.41
N GLY A 299 -15.42 7.01 -23.04
CA GLY A 299 -13.96 7.18 -22.89
C GLY A 299 -13.51 7.38 -21.45
N GLN A 300 -14.41 7.22 -20.49
CA GLN A 300 -14.09 7.19 -19.07
C GLN A 300 -13.87 5.77 -18.56
N TYR A 301 -13.25 5.68 -17.37
CA TYR A 301 -13.03 4.44 -16.64
C TYR A 301 -13.58 4.58 -15.22
N GLY A 302 -14.00 3.46 -14.64
CA GLY A 302 -14.70 3.46 -13.36
C GLY A 302 -13.81 3.55 -12.14
N TYR A 303 -14.45 3.46 -10.99
CA TYR A 303 -13.84 3.41 -9.68
C TYR A 303 -13.67 1.95 -9.26
N TYR A 304 -12.60 1.67 -8.51
CA TYR A 304 -12.25 0.32 -8.08
C TYR A 304 -12.19 0.25 -6.56
N TRP A 305 -12.96 -0.66 -5.98
CA TRP A 305 -12.98 -0.89 -4.55
C TRP A 305 -11.63 -1.34 -3.99
N THR A 306 -11.38 -0.95 -2.75
CA THR A 306 -10.38 -1.58 -1.88
C THR A 306 -11.06 -2.28 -0.72
N GLY A 307 -10.36 -3.19 -0.03
CA GLY A 307 -10.81 -3.78 1.22
C GLY A 307 -10.76 -2.83 2.42
N SER A 308 -10.19 -1.62 2.25
CA SER A 308 -10.00 -0.66 3.33
C SER A 308 -11.24 0.19 3.56
N PRO A 309 -11.78 0.26 4.79
CA PRO A 309 -12.80 1.21 5.17
C PRO A 309 -12.24 2.63 5.25
N LEU A 310 -13.07 3.65 5.08
CA LEU A 310 -12.75 5.03 5.42
C LEU A 310 -13.69 5.54 6.52
N GLN A 311 -13.11 5.90 7.66
CA GLN A 311 -13.87 6.40 8.81
C GLN A 311 -14.00 7.91 8.73
N ASP A 312 -14.94 8.39 7.91
CA ASP A 312 -15.21 9.81 7.73
C ASP A 312 -16.73 10.08 7.78
N GLY A 313 -17.08 11.34 8.02
CA GLY A 313 -18.44 11.80 8.03
C GLY A 313 -19.28 11.29 9.23
N PRO A 314 -20.62 11.54 9.16
CA PRO A 314 -21.53 11.25 10.26
C PRO A 314 -21.77 9.76 10.50
N TYR A 315 -21.49 8.95 9.50
CA TYR A 315 -21.68 7.49 9.53
C TYR A 315 -20.33 6.80 9.27
N PRO A 316 -19.40 6.76 10.26
CA PRO A 316 -17.99 6.41 10.05
C PRO A 316 -17.73 4.98 9.55
N TYR A 317 -18.77 4.16 9.49
CA TYR A 317 -18.67 2.76 9.05
C TYR A 317 -19.28 2.52 7.67
N SER A 318 -19.94 3.53 7.09
CA SER A 318 -20.73 3.38 5.88
C SER A 318 -19.91 3.33 4.60
N ASP A 319 -18.69 3.86 4.63
CA ASP A 319 -17.90 4.10 3.42
C ASP A 319 -16.65 3.22 3.35
N ALA A 320 -16.24 2.92 2.13
CA ALA A 320 -14.98 2.27 1.83
C ALA A 320 -14.19 3.06 0.79
N VAL A 321 -12.89 2.84 0.79
CA VAL A 321 -11.94 3.51 -0.11
C VAL A 321 -12.04 2.93 -1.51
N TYR A 322 -12.02 3.82 -2.51
CA TYR A 322 -11.82 3.47 -3.91
C TYR A 322 -10.69 4.29 -4.55
N PHE A 323 -10.17 3.78 -5.66
CA PHE A 323 -9.34 4.55 -6.61
C PHE A 323 -10.06 4.67 -7.93
N CYS A 324 -9.99 5.85 -8.56
CA CYS A 324 -10.49 6.05 -9.91
C CYS A 324 -9.37 5.85 -10.93
N PHE A 325 -9.55 4.93 -11.88
CA PHE A 325 -8.65 4.83 -13.03
C PHE A 325 -9.07 5.72 -14.20
N GLY A 326 -10.29 6.27 -14.15
CA GLY A 326 -10.73 7.40 -14.97
C GLY A 326 -10.47 8.73 -14.29
N GLU A 327 -11.07 9.79 -14.80
CA GLU A 327 -11.12 11.09 -14.13
C GLU A 327 -12.03 10.99 -12.89
N ALA A 328 -11.62 11.64 -11.82
CA ALA A 328 -12.47 11.81 -10.65
C ALA A 328 -13.38 13.02 -10.84
N GLN A 329 -14.46 12.80 -11.57
CA GLN A 329 -15.34 13.87 -12.05
C GLN A 329 -16.25 14.44 -10.96
N GLY A 330 -16.66 15.69 -11.19
CA GLY A 330 -17.69 16.36 -10.41
C GLY A 330 -18.45 17.38 -11.25
N GLU A 331 -19.72 17.63 -10.90
CA GLU A 331 -20.56 18.62 -11.55
C GLU A 331 -20.43 19.96 -10.83
N MET A 332 -19.83 20.94 -11.49
CA MET A 332 -19.62 22.29 -10.94
C MET A 332 -20.32 23.35 -11.77
N GLU A 333 -20.81 24.37 -11.08
CA GLU A 333 -21.38 25.56 -11.72
C GLU A 333 -20.27 26.48 -12.22
N MET A 334 -20.19 26.69 -13.53
CA MET A 334 -19.09 27.41 -14.19
C MET A 334 -19.58 28.49 -15.15
N PRO A 335 -19.24 29.79 -14.91
CA PRO A 335 -18.62 30.30 -13.66
C PRO A 335 -19.57 30.21 -12.45
N PRO A 336 -19.07 30.28 -11.23
CA PRO A 336 -19.91 30.21 -10.03
C PRO A 336 -21.09 31.19 -10.07
N SER A 337 -22.28 30.74 -9.63
CA SER A 337 -23.54 31.48 -9.63
C SER A 337 -24.12 31.84 -11.03
N SER A 338 -23.70 31.11 -12.08
CA SER A 338 -24.18 31.28 -13.45
C SER A 338 -25.43 30.47 -13.78
N GLY A 339 -25.71 29.40 -13.00
CA GLY A 339 -26.70 28.38 -13.34
C GLY A 339 -26.24 27.40 -14.44
N ASN A 340 -25.01 27.50 -14.90
CA ASN A 340 -24.44 26.66 -15.96
C ASN A 340 -23.52 25.58 -15.35
N TYR A 341 -24.04 24.36 -15.24
CA TYR A 341 -23.31 23.23 -14.69
C TYR A 341 -22.51 22.49 -15.77
N GLN A 342 -21.32 22.07 -15.42
CA GLN A 342 -20.39 21.32 -16.26
C GLN A 342 -19.79 20.16 -15.48
N LEU A 343 -19.66 19.01 -16.14
CA LEU A 343 -18.95 17.87 -15.61
C LEU A 343 -17.45 18.05 -15.89
N LEU A 344 -16.66 18.11 -14.84
CA LEU A 344 -15.23 18.42 -14.88
C LEU A 344 -14.44 17.34 -14.15
N ASP A 345 -13.17 17.14 -14.51
CA ASP A 345 -12.22 16.45 -13.63
C ASP A 345 -11.90 17.36 -12.44
N VAL A 346 -12.35 16.96 -11.25
CA VAL A 346 -12.21 17.80 -10.04
C VAL A 346 -11.14 17.29 -9.09
N HIS A 347 -10.62 16.06 -9.29
CA HIS A 347 -9.65 15.47 -8.39
C HIS A 347 -8.44 14.85 -9.10
N GLY A 348 -8.47 14.63 -10.39
CA GLY A 348 -7.42 13.99 -11.18
C GLY A 348 -7.59 12.46 -11.30
N ALA A 349 -7.18 11.91 -12.44
CA ALA A 349 -7.17 10.47 -12.67
C ALA A 349 -6.18 9.76 -11.73
N GLY A 350 -6.61 8.72 -11.03
CA GLY A 350 -5.83 8.07 -9.98
C GLY A 350 -6.08 8.62 -8.57
N ALA A 351 -7.03 9.55 -8.39
CA ALA A 351 -7.43 10.03 -7.08
C ALA A 351 -8.03 8.91 -6.22
N GLN A 352 -7.84 9.00 -4.91
CA GLN A 352 -8.45 8.13 -3.92
C GLN A 352 -9.52 8.91 -3.16
N ARG A 353 -10.70 8.34 -3.13
CA ARG A 353 -11.88 8.86 -2.45
C ARG A 353 -12.61 7.72 -1.73
N ASN A 354 -13.87 7.95 -1.36
CA ASN A 354 -14.72 6.96 -0.71
C ASN A 354 -16.14 7.03 -1.25
N ASP A 355 -16.78 5.86 -1.29
CA ASP A 355 -18.20 5.71 -1.63
C ASP A 355 -18.93 4.91 -0.54
N PRO A 356 -20.27 5.06 -0.45
CA PRO A 356 -21.07 4.19 0.40
C PRO A 356 -20.89 2.72 0.04
N LYS A 357 -20.67 1.88 1.05
CA LYS A 357 -20.45 0.44 0.88
C LYS A 357 -21.64 -0.29 0.27
N THR A 358 -22.84 0.24 0.45
CA THR A 358 -24.10 -0.37 0.00
C THR A 358 -25.21 0.67 -0.08
N GLY A 359 -26.32 0.33 -0.66
CA GLY A 359 -27.54 1.13 -0.77
C GLY A 359 -28.14 1.09 -2.17
N ASN A 360 -29.29 1.74 -2.32
CA ASN A 360 -29.86 1.94 -3.65
C ASN A 360 -29.20 3.19 -4.26
N PRO A 361 -28.56 3.10 -5.44
CA PRO A 361 -27.98 4.28 -6.11
C PRO A 361 -28.95 5.46 -6.25
N ALA A 362 -30.25 5.18 -6.41
CA ALA A 362 -31.26 6.23 -6.50
C ALA A 362 -31.48 7.03 -5.21
N ASP A 363 -31.01 6.52 -4.06
CA ASP A 363 -31.08 7.21 -2.78
C ASP A 363 -29.91 8.18 -2.56
N TYR A 364 -28.91 8.12 -3.42
CA TYR A 364 -27.73 9.00 -3.40
C TYR A 364 -27.81 9.99 -4.56
N PRO A 365 -27.51 11.27 -4.34
CA PRO A 365 -27.39 12.21 -5.46
C PRO A 365 -26.22 11.79 -6.37
N ASP A 366 -26.41 11.93 -7.68
CA ASP A 366 -25.37 11.68 -8.68
C ASP A 366 -24.13 12.53 -8.41
N PHE A 367 -24.36 13.71 -7.82
CA PHE A 367 -23.31 14.69 -7.49
C PHE A 367 -23.34 15.04 -6.01
N PHE A 368 -22.18 14.99 -5.35
CA PHE A 368 -22.10 15.14 -3.91
C PHE A 368 -21.03 16.15 -3.45
N GLY A 369 -21.36 16.87 -2.40
CA GLY A 369 -20.43 17.81 -1.76
C GLY A 369 -20.18 19.08 -2.56
N PRO A 370 -19.23 19.92 -2.11
CA PRO A 370 -18.98 21.25 -2.70
C PRO A 370 -18.44 21.22 -4.14
N GLN A 371 -17.81 20.10 -4.54
CA GLN A 371 -17.25 19.90 -5.88
C GLN A 371 -18.18 19.08 -6.78
N GLY A 372 -19.38 18.69 -6.27
CA GLY A 372 -20.34 17.90 -7.02
C GLY A 372 -19.78 16.53 -7.43
N ASP A 373 -19.02 15.88 -6.54
CA ASP A 373 -18.33 14.63 -6.83
C ASP A 373 -19.31 13.57 -7.38
N VAL A 374 -18.94 12.96 -8.51
CA VAL A 374 -19.65 11.80 -9.04
C VAL A 374 -19.50 10.65 -8.05
N ARG A 375 -20.64 10.05 -7.68
CA ARG A 375 -20.70 8.98 -6.70
C ARG A 375 -21.28 7.73 -7.32
N TYR A 376 -20.64 6.60 -7.04
CA TYR A 376 -21.14 5.28 -7.34
C TYR A 376 -21.32 4.49 -6.03
N VAL A 377 -22.34 3.59 -5.99
CA VAL A 377 -22.50 2.63 -4.91
C VAL A 377 -21.94 1.27 -5.31
N PHE A 378 -21.83 1.06 -6.62
CA PHE A 378 -21.29 -0.15 -7.22
C PHE A 378 -20.02 0.20 -7.99
N ASN A 379 -18.90 -0.36 -7.58
CA ASN A 379 -17.60 -0.12 -8.19
C ASN A 379 -16.98 -1.42 -8.72
N PHE A 380 -16.00 -1.30 -9.61
CA PHE A 380 -15.26 -2.43 -10.16
C PHE A 380 -14.35 -3.06 -9.11
N VAL A 381 -13.86 -4.25 -9.43
CA VAL A 381 -12.91 -5.00 -8.61
C VAL A 381 -11.68 -5.35 -9.42
N ARG A 382 -10.52 -5.28 -8.79
CA ARG A 382 -9.26 -5.82 -9.28
C ARG A 382 -8.59 -6.57 -8.15
N CYS A 383 -8.56 -7.89 -8.26
CA CYS A 383 -8.02 -8.73 -7.21
C CYS A 383 -6.49 -8.73 -7.18
N VAL A 384 -5.97 -8.94 -5.99
CA VAL A 384 -4.54 -9.08 -5.71
C VAL A 384 -4.30 -10.35 -4.90
N ARG A 385 -3.11 -10.90 -4.99
CA ARG A 385 -2.57 -11.90 -4.07
C ARG A 385 -1.10 -11.65 -3.83
N ASP A 386 -0.58 -12.13 -2.73
CA ASP A 386 0.85 -12.14 -2.55
C ASP A 386 1.48 -13.14 -3.52
N VAL A 387 2.53 -12.70 -4.23
CA VAL A 387 3.40 -13.69 -4.86
C VAL A 387 3.97 -14.44 -3.69
N SER A 388 3.48 -15.65 -3.46
CA SER A 388 4.13 -16.51 -2.50
C SER A 388 5.61 -16.44 -2.81
N SER A 389 6.43 -15.99 -1.89
CA SER A 389 7.83 -16.35 -1.89
C SER A 389 7.92 -17.86 -1.61
N THR A 390 7.21 -18.65 -2.42
CA THR A 390 7.83 -19.86 -2.82
C THR A 390 9.07 -19.36 -3.53
N ILE A 391 10.18 -19.31 -2.82
CA ILE A 391 11.38 -19.75 -3.46
C ILE A 391 10.89 -21.03 -4.18
N SER A 392 10.56 -20.92 -5.47
CA SER A 392 10.75 -22.04 -6.35
C SER A 392 12.28 -22.20 -6.33
N ILE A 393 12.74 -22.90 -5.32
CA ILE A 393 13.74 -23.87 -5.60
C ILE A 393 13.06 -24.60 -6.75
N GLU A 394 13.50 -24.39 -8.02
CA GLU A 394 13.43 -25.47 -8.96
C GLU A 394 13.96 -26.63 -8.14
N GLU A 395 13.03 -27.43 -7.61
CA GLU A 395 13.33 -28.76 -7.23
C GLU A 395 13.78 -29.42 -8.53
N ALA A 396 15.05 -29.27 -8.84
CA ALA A 396 15.74 -30.40 -9.37
C ALA A 396 15.35 -31.47 -8.36
N GLU A 397 14.48 -32.41 -8.77
CA GLU A 397 14.07 -33.56 -8.02
C GLU A 397 15.33 -34.35 -7.59
N ILE A 398 16.00 -33.84 -6.59
CA ILE A 398 16.90 -34.59 -5.76
C ILE A 398 16.04 -34.89 -4.54
N ASP A 399 15.76 -36.16 -4.34
CA ASP A 399 14.92 -36.72 -3.29
C ASP A 399 15.50 -36.45 -1.89
N TRP A 400 15.60 -35.15 -1.53
CA TRP A 400 16.16 -34.66 -0.29
C TRP A 400 15.20 -34.85 0.88
N GLU A 401 13.91 -35.06 0.64
CA GLU A 401 12.90 -35.17 1.69
C GLU A 401 13.12 -36.43 2.55
N LEU A 402 13.72 -37.46 2.01
CA LEU A 402 13.95 -38.73 2.71
C LEU A 402 15.30 -38.80 3.41
N GLY A 403 16.28 -37.95 3.07
CA GLY A 403 17.67 -38.12 3.48
C GLY A 403 18.13 -37.33 4.71
N VAL A 404 17.30 -36.44 5.30
CA VAL A 404 17.66 -35.68 6.52
C VAL A 404 16.65 -35.95 7.63
N LYS A 405 17.14 -36.40 8.78
CA LYS A 405 16.36 -36.63 9.99
C LYS A 405 16.82 -35.68 11.11
N ILE A 406 15.86 -35.10 11.81
CA ILE A 406 16.11 -34.22 12.95
C ILE A 406 15.30 -34.70 14.14
N TYR A 407 16.00 -35.04 15.22
CA TYR A 407 15.36 -35.58 16.42
C TYR A 407 16.15 -35.30 17.72
N PRO A 408 15.47 -35.30 18.90
CA PRO A 408 14.03 -35.32 19.05
C PRO A 408 13.40 -33.98 18.58
N ASN A 409 12.18 -34.03 18.10
CA ASN A 409 11.39 -32.82 17.80
C ASN A 409 9.99 -33.02 18.42
N PRO A 410 9.61 -32.30 19.49
CA PRO A 410 10.37 -31.23 20.16
C PRO A 410 11.66 -31.66 20.89
N ALA A 411 12.65 -30.74 20.87
CA ALA A 411 13.91 -30.90 21.60
C ALA A 411 13.87 -30.14 22.93
N SER A 412 14.55 -30.68 24.00
CA SER A 412 14.64 -30.00 25.29
C SER A 412 16.06 -29.60 25.70
N SER A 413 17.06 -30.31 25.25
CA SER A 413 18.47 -30.02 25.57
C SER A 413 19.40 -30.26 24.40
N THR A 414 19.15 -31.30 23.61
CA THR A 414 19.96 -31.69 22.46
C THR A 414 19.09 -31.98 21.27
N LEU A 415 19.60 -31.65 20.08
CA LEU A 415 19.00 -31.89 18.77
C LEU A 415 20.05 -32.61 17.92
N VAL A 416 19.69 -33.75 17.37
CA VAL A 416 20.54 -34.49 16.43
C VAL A 416 20.03 -34.22 15.02
N ILE A 417 20.91 -33.84 14.13
CA ILE A 417 20.68 -33.68 12.70
C ILE A 417 21.48 -34.77 12.00
N GLU A 418 20.83 -35.68 11.31
CA GLU A 418 21.42 -36.80 10.59
C GLU A 418 21.08 -36.70 9.12
N TRP A 419 22.05 -36.99 8.22
CA TRP A 419 21.88 -36.95 6.80
C TRP A 419 22.53 -38.14 6.12
N GLU A 420 22.10 -38.47 4.93
CA GLU A 420 22.72 -39.51 4.10
C GLU A 420 24.03 -39.01 3.46
N ASP A 421 24.97 -39.92 3.18
CA ASP A 421 26.35 -39.58 2.72
C ASP A 421 26.38 -38.63 1.49
N HIS A 422 25.41 -38.77 0.59
CA HIS A 422 25.32 -37.96 -0.62
C HIS A 422 24.77 -36.53 -0.39
N LEU A 423 24.27 -36.27 0.83
CA LEU A 423 23.66 -34.99 1.23
C LEU A 423 24.52 -34.18 2.21
N THR A 424 25.81 -34.50 2.34
CA THR A 424 26.70 -33.83 3.31
C THR A 424 26.58 -32.30 3.26
N PRO A 425 26.06 -31.63 4.28
CA PRO A 425 25.98 -30.19 4.30
C PRO A 425 27.37 -29.57 4.50
N GLU A 426 27.59 -28.40 3.94
CA GLU A 426 28.78 -27.59 4.22
C GLU A 426 28.54 -26.63 5.38
N VAL A 427 27.29 -26.18 5.52
CA VAL A 427 26.87 -25.23 6.56
C VAL A 427 25.52 -25.66 7.14
N ILE A 428 25.39 -25.55 8.46
CA ILE A 428 24.13 -25.68 9.18
C ILE A 428 23.83 -24.36 9.88
N GLU A 429 22.73 -23.72 9.55
CA GLU A 429 22.29 -22.49 10.18
C GLU A 429 21.06 -22.73 11.06
N ILE A 430 21.01 -22.06 12.20
CA ILE A 430 19.84 -22.02 13.08
C ILE A 430 19.27 -20.61 13.02
N LYS A 431 18.01 -20.51 12.65
CA LYS A 431 17.28 -19.25 12.53
C LYS A 431 16.02 -19.26 13.40
N ASP A 432 15.58 -18.11 13.85
CA ASP A 432 14.24 -17.98 14.42
C ASP A 432 13.17 -18.10 13.32
N ILE A 433 11.90 -18.10 13.72
CA ILE A 433 10.79 -18.25 12.78
C ILE A 433 10.63 -17.06 11.80
N GLN A 434 11.25 -15.91 12.12
CA GLN A 434 11.32 -14.73 11.26
C GLN A 434 12.52 -14.78 10.29
N GLY A 435 13.31 -15.87 10.32
CA GLY A 435 14.46 -16.06 9.45
C GLY A 435 15.76 -15.40 9.95
N LYS A 436 15.74 -14.76 11.13
CA LYS A 436 16.93 -14.16 11.71
C LYS A 436 17.92 -15.22 12.11
N LEU A 437 19.16 -15.10 11.62
CA LEU A 437 20.24 -16.01 11.96
C LEU A 437 20.60 -15.91 13.44
N LEU A 438 20.55 -17.04 14.14
CA LEU A 438 20.92 -17.18 15.55
C LEU A 438 22.30 -17.83 15.72
N ARG A 439 22.62 -18.81 14.88
CA ARG A 439 23.88 -19.55 14.96
C ARG A 439 24.23 -20.22 13.64
N VAL A 440 25.51 -20.29 13.36
CA VAL A 440 26.09 -21.10 12.28
C VAL A 440 26.91 -22.21 12.90
N VAL A 441 26.76 -23.41 12.37
CA VAL A 441 27.47 -24.61 12.82
C VAL A 441 28.11 -25.30 11.63
N SER A 442 29.39 -25.60 11.72
CA SER A 442 30.04 -26.48 10.75
C SER A 442 29.66 -27.92 11.04
N PRO A 443 29.34 -28.74 10.05
CA PRO A 443 29.09 -30.15 10.22
C PRO A 443 30.25 -30.85 10.87
N GLN A 444 29.96 -31.79 11.76
CA GLN A 444 30.99 -32.65 12.38
C GLN A 444 31.39 -33.74 11.39
N SER A 445 32.53 -34.37 11.60
CA SER A 445 32.97 -35.49 10.78
C SER A 445 31.98 -36.68 10.93
N GLY A 446 31.47 -37.14 9.79
CA GLY A 446 30.44 -38.20 9.73
C GLY A 446 29.13 -37.67 9.12
N ASN A 447 28.06 -38.41 9.28
CA ASN A 447 26.74 -38.15 8.68
C ASN A 447 25.73 -37.54 9.68
N HIS A 448 26.21 -36.96 10.79
CA HIS A 448 25.34 -36.29 11.78
C HIS A 448 26.05 -35.16 12.51
N THR A 449 25.26 -34.25 13.07
CA THR A 449 25.71 -33.19 14.00
C THR A 449 24.79 -33.12 15.20
N VAL A 450 25.34 -32.94 16.39
CA VAL A 450 24.60 -32.78 17.63
C VAL A 450 24.68 -31.34 18.08
N LEU A 451 23.52 -30.71 18.25
CA LEU A 451 23.39 -29.34 18.72
C LEU A 451 22.90 -29.32 20.17
N ASN A 452 23.54 -28.49 20.99
CA ASN A 452 22.99 -28.15 22.31
C ASN A 452 21.98 -27.00 22.10
N VAL A 453 20.72 -27.21 22.50
CA VAL A 453 19.62 -26.26 22.41
C VAL A 453 19.07 -25.85 23.77
N SER A 454 19.73 -26.22 24.87
CA SER A 454 19.27 -25.91 26.24
C SER A 454 19.19 -24.39 26.52
N ASP A 455 19.99 -23.59 25.83
CA ASP A 455 20.05 -22.14 26.01
C ASP A 455 19.09 -21.37 25.08
N TYR A 456 18.33 -22.10 24.24
CA TYR A 456 17.35 -21.47 23.34
C TYR A 456 16.01 -21.29 24.06
N PRO A 457 15.37 -20.13 23.96
CA PRO A 457 13.99 -19.93 24.41
C PRO A 457 13.04 -20.99 23.82
N ARG A 458 12.01 -21.34 24.58
CA ARG A 458 10.94 -22.21 24.05
C ARG A 458 10.29 -21.57 22.82
N GLY A 459 10.19 -22.33 21.75
CA GLY A 459 9.65 -21.82 20.50
C GLY A 459 9.96 -22.67 19.27
N LEU A 460 9.60 -22.14 18.11
CA LEU A 460 9.90 -22.76 16.81
C LEU A 460 11.15 -22.14 16.22
N TYR A 461 11.98 -22.98 15.61
CA TYR A 461 13.22 -22.62 14.95
C TYR A 461 13.31 -23.26 13.58
N LEU A 462 14.07 -22.64 12.69
CA LEU A 462 14.40 -23.18 11.38
C LEU A 462 15.85 -23.67 11.38
N ILE A 463 16.03 -24.93 11.00
CA ILE A 463 17.35 -25.51 10.75
C ILE A 463 17.54 -25.55 9.24
N VAL A 464 18.55 -24.84 8.76
CA VAL A 464 18.89 -24.75 7.34
C VAL A 464 20.21 -25.49 7.11
N LEU A 465 20.19 -26.53 6.29
CA LEU A 465 21.38 -27.24 5.83
C LEU A 465 21.66 -26.83 4.38
N SER A 466 22.87 -26.48 4.03
CA SER A 466 23.25 -26.07 2.67
C SER A 466 24.57 -26.67 2.24
N ASN A 467 24.67 -26.95 0.93
CA ASN A 467 25.90 -27.29 0.22
C ASN A 467 25.86 -26.69 -1.21
N GLU A 468 26.84 -27.01 -2.08
CA GLU A 468 26.92 -26.55 -3.47
C GLU A 468 25.71 -26.93 -4.32
N SER A 469 24.96 -27.99 -3.95
CA SER A 469 23.82 -28.50 -4.71
C SER A 469 22.47 -27.94 -4.28
N GLY A 470 22.40 -27.22 -3.13
CA GLY A 470 21.16 -26.60 -2.65
C GLY A 470 21.07 -26.47 -1.13
N GLN A 471 19.87 -26.26 -0.63
CA GLN A 471 19.58 -26.15 0.80
C GLN A 471 18.31 -26.89 1.21
N ILE A 472 18.30 -27.37 2.45
CA ILE A 472 17.14 -27.98 3.11
C ILE A 472 16.76 -27.14 4.33
N ILE A 473 15.48 -26.89 4.51
CA ILE A 473 14.94 -26.20 5.68
C ILE A 473 14.03 -27.16 6.45
N ARG A 474 14.25 -27.28 7.76
CA ARG A 474 13.40 -28.08 8.66
C ARG A 474 12.96 -27.24 9.85
N LYS A 475 11.70 -27.37 10.22
CA LYS A 475 11.13 -26.70 11.39
C LYS A 475 11.29 -27.59 12.63
N VAL A 476 11.82 -27.02 13.70
CA VAL A 476 12.09 -27.73 14.98
C VAL A 476 11.47 -26.94 16.11
N ALA A 477 10.81 -27.64 17.04
CA ALA A 477 10.33 -27.08 18.28
C ALA A 477 11.34 -27.30 19.39
N VAL A 478 11.58 -26.30 20.23
CA VAL A 478 12.37 -26.37 21.46
C VAL A 478 11.42 -26.12 22.65
N ASN A 479 11.44 -27.07 23.66
CA ASN A 479 10.58 -27.05 24.84
C ASN A 479 11.27 -26.50 26.09
#